data_902c7c0b0d8090589d8658058a4064a0
#
_entry.id   902c7c0b0d8090589d8658058a4064a0
#
_cell.length_a   1.000
_cell.length_b   1.000
_cell.length_c   1.000
_cell.angle_alpha   90.00
_cell.angle_beta   90.00
_cell.angle_gamma   90.00
#
_symmetry.space_group_name_H-M   'P 1'
#
loop_
_entity.id
_entity.type
_entity.pdbx_description
1 polymer ?
#
loop_
_entity_poly.entity_id
_entity_poly.type
_entity_poly.pdbx_seq_one_letter_code
_entity_poly.pdbx_strand_id
1 'polypeptide(L)'
;MYKILDLFAGAGGLSLGFEMTKQFEVVAIVENNANAAKTYMKNHPGLKNYDDIMKVDFDKIIEENGKVDVVIGGPPCQGFSNANRQRRHLINGSNELVKRYVKAIEALNPDVFVMENVKTITSDKHSFCLTKEDQEYIVDELHLPIHDKDVVLYEGEYVNEINKLCSMYNSDELVLLNEEELYTVYNLYKKRKDFKKYFQKTFNVKKINTIVSHMVSKDNMPDWYNDSTNKARRILQALIDTNGEKGIEKFNDLKVFWDIQRFFQGIVELNSKDAIYSIVLSNRTITVRMRTYIVIDFIRNALKKLGYEINGKVLNAASFGVPQNRERFIMIGVKKGKAKTEIELPDELIRNPQDYVTVKQAISDLSKYEPTVGSMDEIQKRQYIPVINSFYRKLVLNDSKEIFNHVCTETRDTAKKRFEMIEQGKNFHSLPDELKSTYENPARTQNTIYKRLVYDLPSDTVVNVRKSMWIH
;
A
#
# COMPACT_ATOMS: atom_id res chain seq x y z
N MET A 1 18.25 -24.28 17.71
CA MET A 1 17.89 -22.93 17.19
C MET A 1 16.42 -22.75 17.40
N TYR A 2 15.96 -21.49 17.61
CA TYR A 2 14.54 -21.17 17.69
C TYR A 2 13.95 -21.16 16.28
N LYS A 3 12.81 -21.78 16.10
CA LYS A 3 12.10 -21.88 14.81
C LYS A 3 11.29 -20.65 14.53
N ILE A 4 11.54 -19.98 13.41
CA ILE A 4 10.81 -18.79 12.94
C ILE A 4 9.85 -19.16 11.82
N LEU A 5 8.63 -18.62 11.91
CA LEU A 5 7.71 -18.42 10.77
C LEU A 5 7.72 -16.94 10.39
N ASP A 6 8.04 -16.63 9.12
CA ASP A 6 8.05 -15.26 8.61
C ASP A 6 6.79 -15.00 7.78
N LEU A 7 5.88 -14.17 8.34
CA LEU A 7 4.62 -13.77 7.72
C LEU A 7 4.79 -12.44 6.96
N PHE A 8 4.26 -12.36 5.74
CA PHE A 8 4.49 -11.22 4.86
C PHE A 8 5.98 -11.00 4.58
N ALA A 9 6.66 -12.09 4.33
CA ALA A 9 8.11 -12.20 4.41
C ALA A 9 8.87 -11.30 3.41
N GLY A 10 8.22 -10.86 2.32
CA GLY A 10 8.87 -10.09 1.28
C GLY A 10 10.08 -10.84 0.69
N ALA A 11 11.20 -10.15 0.58
CA ALA A 11 12.47 -10.77 0.13
C ALA A 11 13.35 -11.29 1.28
N GLY A 12 12.85 -11.31 2.53
CA GLY A 12 13.55 -11.89 3.69
C GLY A 12 14.40 -10.90 4.50
N GLY A 13 14.14 -9.59 4.39
CA GLY A 13 14.98 -8.61 5.10
C GLY A 13 14.84 -8.64 6.63
N LEU A 14 13.65 -8.98 7.15
CA LEU A 14 13.41 -9.07 8.59
C LEU A 14 14.03 -10.36 9.17
N SER A 15 13.75 -11.50 8.57
CA SER A 15 14.25 -12.81 9.00
C SER A 15 15.77 -12.91 8.92
N LEU A 16 16.40 -12.31 7.90
CA LEU A 16 17.87 -12.29 7.78
C LEU A 16 18.54 -11.71 9.03
N GLY A 17 17.96 -10.66 9.64
CA GLY A 17 18.50 -10.08 10.87
C GLY A 17 18.51 -11.06 12.04
N PHE A 18 17.51 -11.92 12.15
CA PHE A 18 17.46 -12.99 13.15
C PHE A 18 18.47 -14.11 12.85
N GLU A 19 18.54 -14.58 11.61
CA GLU A 19 19.44 -15.66 11.19
C GLU A 19 20.92 -15.28 11.35
N MET A 20 21.29 -14.02 11.14
CA MET A 20 22.63 -13.51 11.37
C MET A 20 23.12 -13.70 12.82
N THR A 21 22.23 -13.83 13.78
CA THR A 21 22.59 -14.13 15.19
C THR A 21 22.98 -15.61 15.39
N LYS A 22 22.70 -16.48 14.42
CA LYS A 22 22.89 -17.94 14.47
C LYS A 22 22.12 -18.65 15.60
N GLN A 23 21.13 -17.98 16.18
CA GLN A 23 20.25 -18.53 17.20
C GLN A 23 18.89 -18.94 16.65
N PHE A 24 18.54 -18.46 15.47
CA PHE A 24 17.24 -18.63 14.83
C PHE A 24 17.38 -19.33 13.49
N GLU A 25 16.34 -20.07 13.13
CA GLU A 25 16.18 -20.77 11.86
C GLU A 25 14.79 -20.52 11.31
N VAL A 26 14.69 -20.04 10.07
CA VAL A 26 13.38 -19.90 9.40
C VAL A 26 12.95 -21.28 8.90
N VAL A 27 11.78 -21.74 9.34
CA VAL A 27 11.24 -23.05 8.95
C VAL A 27 10.20 -22.96 7.84
N ALA A 28 9.55 -21.81 7.71
CA ALA A 28 8.58 -21.56 6.65
C ALA A 28 8.33 -20.05 6.47
N ILE A 29 7.75 -19.67 5.33
CA ILE A 29 7.33 -18.31 5.03
C ILE A 29 5.89 -18.25 4.49
N VAL A 30 5.29 -17.07 4.60
CA VAL A 30 4.04 -16.73 3.91
C VAL A 30 4.24 -15.44 3.14
N GLU A 31 4.31 -15.54 1.79
CA GLU A 31 4.50 -14.39 0.90
C GLU A 31 3.76 -14.59 -0.41
N ASN A 32 2.80 -13.73 -0.73
CA ASN A 32 1.96 -13.85 -1.91
C ASN A 32 2.53 -13.16 -3.17
N ASN A 33 3.54 -12.30 -3.03
CA ASN A 33 4.22 -11.71 -4.17
C ASN A 33 5.24 -12.68 -4.73
N ALA A 34 4.94 -13.25 -5.90
CA ALA A 34 5.78 -14.27 -6.54
C ALA A 34 7.24 -13.84 -6.78
N ASN A 35 7.50 -12.54 -7.04
CA ASN A 35 8.87 -12.05 -7.24
C ASN A 35 9.64 -11.94 -5.92
N ALA A 36 8.99 -11.48 -4.87
CA ALA A 36 9.56 -11.43 -3.53
C ALA A 36 9.86 -12.84 -3.01
N ALA A 37 8.87 -13.74 -3.11
CA ALA A 37 9.03 -15.15 -2.74
C ALA A 37 10.18 -15.83 -3.49
N LYS A 38 10.31 -15.62 -4.80
CA LYS A 38 11.45 -16.14 -5.58
C LYS A 38 12.80 -15.66 -5.06
N THR A 39 12.90 -14.39 -4.67
CA THR A 39 14.13 -13.85 -4.07
C THR A 39 14.42 -14.53 -2.74
N TYR A 40 13.42 -14.68 -1.90
CA TYR A 40 13.54 -15.33 -0.61
C TYR A 40 14.01 -16.80 -0.77
N MET A 41 13.29 -17.58 -1.57
CA MET A 41 13.56 -19.00 -1.82
C MET A 41 14.93 -19.24 -2.45
N LYS A 42 15.45 -18.29 -3.24
CA LYS A 42 16.79 -18.38 -3.81
C LYS A 42 17.88 -18.32 -2.73
N ASN A 43 17.66 -17.54 -1.67
CA ASN A 43 18.58 -17.44 -0.54
C ASN A 43 18.39 -18.57 0.48
N HIS A 44 17.23 -19.25 0.46
CA HIS A 44 16.84 -20.33 1.37
C HIS A 44 16.33 -21.54 0.58
N PRO A 45 17.21 -22.28 -0.11
CA PRO A 45 16.81 -23.45 -0.91
C PRO A 45 16.13 -24.51 -0.04
N GLY A 46 14.97 -25.00 -0.51
CA GLY A 46 14.21 -26.04 0.18
C GLY A 46 13.19 -25.55 1.20
N LEU A 47 13.17 -24.25 1.51
CA LEU A 47 12.16 -23.66 2.39
C LEU A 47 10.77 -23.68 1.73
N LYS A 48 9.72 -23.85 2.53
CA LYS A 48 8.34 -23.84 2.03
C LYS A 48 7.70 -22.44 2.13
N ASN A 49 7.06 -21.99 1.03
CA ASN A 49 6.19 -20.83 1.02
C ASN A 49 4.73 -21.26 0.97
N TYR A 50 3.90 -20.72 1.88
CA TYR A 50 2.47 -20.98 1.95
C TYR A 50 1.62 -19.91 1.22
N ASP A 51 2.23 -19.06 0.40
CA ASP A 51 1.66 -18.05 -0.47
C ASP A 51 0.72 -17.03 0.21
N ASP A 52 -0.58 -17.28 0.22
CA ASP A 52 -1.60 -16.31 0.65
C ASP A 52 -2.03 -16.53 2.10
N ILE A 53 -1.69 -15.60 2.98
CA ILE A 53 -2.04 -15.62 4.41
C ILE A 53 -3.55 -15.80 4.66
N MET A 54 -4.41 -15.33 3.75
CA MET A 54 -5.86 -15.46 3.88
C MET A 54 -6.33 -16.90 3.71
N LYS A 55 -5.53 -17.75 3.06
CA LYS A 55 -5.84 -19.15 2.77
C LYS A 55 -5.01 -20.15 3.58
N VAL A 56 -4.05 -19.65 4.36
CA VAL A 56 -3.16 -20.50 5.15
C VAL A 56 -3.96 -21.27 6.21
N ASP A 57 -3.70 -22.55 6.24
CA ASP A 57 -4.05 -23.46 7.34
C ASP A 57 -2.86 -23.51 8.32
N PHE A 58 -3.01 -22.92 9.48
CA PHE A 58 -1.95 -22.85 10.49
C PHE A 58 -1.67 -24.18 11.15
N ASP A 59 -2.68 -25.07 11.27
CA ASP A 59 -2.51 -26.40 11.83
C ASP A 59 -1.58 -27.23 10.93
N LYS A 60 -1.74 -27.10 9.62
CA LYS A 60 -0.83 -27.73 8.66
C LYS A 60 0.61 -27.24 8.78
N ILE A 61 0.83 -25.94 9.08
CA ILE A 61 2.19 -25.43 9.36
C ILE A 61 2.79 -26.13 10.59
N ILE A 62 1.98 -26.30 11.64
CA ILE A 62 2.42 -26.98 12.88
C ILE A 62 2.71 -28.47 12.60
N GLU A 63 1.86 -29.14 11.84
CA GLU A 63 2.06 -30.55 11.46
C GLU A 63 3.37 -30.78 10.69
N GLU A 64 3.66 -29.89 9.72
CA GLU A 64 4.83 -30.04 8.84
C GLU A 64 6.14 -29.58 9.50
N ASN A 65 6.11 -28.56 10.36
CA ASN A 65 7.33 -27.93 10.89
C ASN A 65 7.53 -28.14 12.40
N GLY A 66 6.52 -28.70 13.08
CA GLY A 66 6.46 -28.75 14.55
C GLY A 66 6.15 -27.39 15.16
N LYS A 67 6.40 -27.25 16.45
CA LYS A 67 6.17 -25.98 17.17
C LYS A 67 6.99 -24.86 16.56
N VAL A 68 6.33 -23.74 16.27
CA VAL A 68 6.95 -22.47 15.91
C VAL A 68 7.23 -21.69 17.18
N ASP A 69 8.50 -21.34 17.43
CA ASP A 69 8.88 -20.61 18.65
C ASP A 69 8.67 -19.12 18.49
N VAL A 70 8.91 -18.58 17.29
CA VAL A 70 8.85 -17.16 16.98
C VAL A 70 8.07 -16.92 15.71
N VAL A 71 7.11 -16.00 15.75
CA VAL A 71 6.44 -15.50 14.55
C VAL A 71 6.87 -14.06 14.32
N ILE A 72 7.44 -13.80 13.15
CA ILE A 72 7.78 -12.45 12.73
C ILE A 72 6.89 -12.03 11.55
N GLY A 73 6.74 -10.71 11.32
CA GLY A 73 6.02 -10.26 10.14
C GLY A 73 5.72 -8.78 10.10
N GLY A 74 5.53 -8.28 8.87
CA GLY A 74 5.13 -6.91 8.59
C GLY A 74 3.81 -6.85 7.83
N PRO A 75 2.63 -7.03 8.50
CA PRO A 75 1.35 -7.00 7.81
C PRO A 75 1.15 -5.66 7.08
N PRO A 76 0.86 -5.67 5.77
CA PRO A 76 0.78 -4.43 5.00
C PRO A 76 -0.40 -3.57 5.47
N CYS A 77 -0.10 -2.31 5.75
CA CYS A 77 -1.04 -1.31 6.23
C CYS A 77 -1.25 -0.23 5.16
N GLN A 78 -1.74 -0.62 3.96
CA GLN A 78 -1.86 0.28 2.81
C GLN A 78 -2.82 1.46 3.05
N GLY A 79 -3.79 1.33 3.94
CA GLY A 79 -4.69 2.42 4.35
C GLY A 79 -4.00 3.58 5.06
N PHE A 80 -2.80 3.36 5.59
CA PHE A 80 -2.05 4.30 6.42
C PHE A 80 -0.83 4.91 5.72
N SER A 81 -0.51 4.45 4.51
CA SER A 81 0.60 5.00 3.76
C SER A 81 0.17 6.27 3.03
N ASN A 82 0.96 7.35 3.17
CA ASN A 82 0.79 8.58 2.40
C ASN A 82 0.89 8.36 0.88
N ALA A 83 1.40 7.22 0.44
CA ALA A 83 1.50 6.84 -0.96
C ALA A 83 0.15 6.43 -1.57
N ASN A 84 -0.81 6.00 -0.75
CA ASN A 84 -2.12 5.57 -1.24
C ASN A 84 -3.12 6.73 -1.27
N ARG A 85 -2.92 7.69 -2.18
CA ARG A 85 -3.86 8.81 -2.41
C ARG A 85 -5.11 8.41 -3.21
N GLN A 86 -5.18 7.19 -3.70
CA GLN A 86 -6.34 6.66 -4.44
C GLN A 86 -7.20 5.80 -3.48
N ARG A 87 -7.97 6.48 -2.62
CA ARG A 87 -9.00 5.81 -1.81
C ARG A 87 -10.10 5.32 -2.76
N ARG A 88 -9.98 4.09 -3.25
CA ARG A 88 -11.01 3.45 -4.07
C ARG A 88 -12.10 2.86 -3.19
N HIS A 89 -11.74 2.34 -2.03
CA HIS A 89 -12.61 1.66 -1.08
C HIS A 89 -12.88 2.50 0.16
N LEU A 90 -14.08 2.37 0.71
CA LEU A 90 -14.46 2.94 2.01
C LEU A 90 -13.83 2.12 3.16
N ILE A 91 -13.86 0.80 3.01
CA ILE A 91 -13.26 -0.16 3.92
C ILE A 91 -12.01 -0.72 3.24
N ASN A 92 -10.86 -0.47 3.82
CA ASN A 92 -9.61 -0.93 3.25
C ASN A 92 -9.42 -2.45 3.51
N GLY A 93 -9.30 -3.24 2.43
CA GLY A 93 -9.04 -4.68 2.53
C GLY A 93 -7.73 -5.05 3.23
N SER A 94 -6.77 -4.11 3.34
CA SER A 94 -5.53 -4.31 4.12
C SER A 94 -5.78 -4.45 5.64
N ASN A 95 -6.95 -4.03 6.12
CA ASN A 95 -7.34 -4.21 7.51
C ASN A 95 -7.48 -5.69 7.88
N GLU A 96 -7.95 -6.51 6.95
CA GLU A 96 -8.07 -7.96 7.13
C GLU A 96 -6.70 -8.62 7.33
N LEU A 97 -5.65 -8.11 6.69
CA LEU A 97 -4.31 -8.68 6.82
C LEU A 97 -3.71 -8.47 8.22
N VAL A 98 -4.02 -7.34 8.86
CA VAL A 98 -3.61 -7.10 10.26
C VAL A 98 -4.39 -8.01 11.21
N LYS A 99 -5.70 -8.18 11.01
CA LYS A 99 -6.50 -9.14 11.78
C LYS A 99 -5.99 -10.57 11.57
N ARG A 100 -5.64 -10.93 10.34
CA ARG A 100 -5.11 -12.26 10.01
C ARG A 100 -3.75 -12.52 10.66
N TYR A 101 -2.91 -11.48 10.83
CA TYR A 101 -1.69 -11.59 11.62
C TYR A 101 -1.98 -11.95 13.09
N VAL A 102 -2.95 -11.29 13.72
CA VAL A 102 -3.37 -11.60 15.11
C VAL A 102 -3.90 -13.02 15.19
N LYS A 103 -4.74 -13.45 14.24
CA LYS A 103 -5.25 -14.84 14.16
C LYS A 103 -4.11 -15.86 13.97
N ALA A 104 -3.06 -15.51 13.24
CA ALA A 104 -1.88 -16.37 13.11
C ALA A 104 -1.15 -16.55 14.45
N ILE A 105 -0.99 -15.47 15.23
CA ILE A 105 -0.43 -15.56 16.59
C ILE A 105 -1.30 -16.42 17.51
N GLU A 106 -2.62 -16.28 17.42
CA GLU A 106 -3.56 -17.11 18.19
C GLU A 106 -3.41 -18.60 17.86
N ALA A 107 -3.46 -18.95 16.58
CA ALA A 107 -3.42 -20.34 16.12
C ALA A 107 -2.05 -21.01 16.35
N LEU A 108 -0.96 -20.32 16.02
CA LEU A 108 0.40 -20.85 16.15
C LEU A 108 0.92 -20.83 17.60
N ASN A 109 0.36 -19.96 18.44
CA ASN A 109 0.70 -19.82 19.85
C ASN A 109 2.21 -19.79 20.15
N PRO A 110 3.01 -18.92 19.46
CA PRO A 110 4.45 -18.88 19.62
C PRO A 110 4.87 -18.36 21.00
N ASP A 111 6.11 -18.63 21.41
CA ASP A 111 6.63 -18.04 22.65
C ASP A 111 6.91 -16.53 22.49
N VAL A 112 7.27 -16.10 21.27
CA VAL A 112 7.57 -14.70 20.93
C VAL A 112 6.97 -14.34 19.59
N PHE A 113 6.53 -13.09 19.44
CA PHE A 113 6.26 -12.51 18.12
C PHE A 113 6.96 -11.16 17.94
N VAL A 114 7.26 -10.83 16.69
CA VAL A 114 7.77 -9.49 16.30
C VAL A 114 6.96 -8.96 15.13
N MET A 115 6.31 -7.82 15.33
CA MET A 115 5.54 -7.14 14.28
C MET A 115 6.24 -5.85 13.86
N GLU A 116 6.51 -5.70 12.56
CA GLU A 116 6.95 -4.43 11.94
C GLU A 116 5.78 -3.74 11.27
N ASN A 117 5.74 -2.41 11.34
CA ASN A 117 4.81 -1.63 10.55
C ASN A 117 5.32 -0.20 10.32
N VAL A 118 4.61 0.56 9.50
CA VAL A 118 4.87 2.00 9.32
C VAL A 118 4.56 2.74 10.62
N LYS A 119 5.32 3.82 10.93
CA LYS A 119 5.13 4.61 12.16
C LYS A 119 3.70 5.12 12.35
N THR A 120 3.00 5.38 11.26
CA THR A 120 1.63 5.92 11.28
C THR A 120 0.60 4.95 11.87
N ILE A 121 0.91 3.65 12.03
CA ILE A 121 0.01 2.69 12.67
C ILE A 121 -0.31 3.08 14.13
N THR A 122 0.56 3.84 14.76
CA THR A 122 0.36 4.32 16.14
C THR A 122 -0.60 5.52 16.23
N SER A 123 -1.08 6.04 15.10
CA SER A 123 -1.99 7.19 15.07
C SER A 123 -3.44 6.76 15.25
N ASP A 124 -4.17 7.45 16.11
CA ASP A 124 -5.62 7.34 16.36
C ASP A 124 -6.47 7.65 15.11
N LYS A 125 -5.86 8.25 14.07
CA LYS A 125 -6.54 8.48 12.78
C LYS A 125 -6.78 7.20 11.98
N HIS A 126 -6.11 6.11 12.37
CA HIS A 126 -6.23 4.82 11.71
C HIS A 126 -7.20 3.92 12.45
N SER A 127 -8.34 3.68 11.82
CA SER A 127 -9.44 2.92 12.41
C SER A 127 -9.92 1.82 11.48
N PHE A 128 -10.34 0.71 12.06
CA PHE A 128 -11.11 -0.33 11.41
C PHE A 128 -12.59 0.01 11.47
N CYS A 129 -13.35 -0.36 10.44
CA CYS A 129 -14.80 -0.33 10.48
C CYS A 129 -15.27 -1.50 11.37
N LEU A 130 -16.20 -1.22 12.28
CA LEU A 130 -16.84 -2.25 13.09
C LEU A 130 -17.85 -2.99 12.21
N THR A 131 -17.74 -4.30 12.16
CA THR A 131 -18.67 -5.20 11.47
C THR A 131 -19.57 -5.90 12.48
N LYS A 132 -20.68 -6.49 12.03
CA LYS A 132 -21.56 -7.28 12.89
C LYS A 132 -20.82 -8.49 13.45
N GLU A 133 -19.99 -9.14 12.64
CA GLU A 133 -19.17 -10.28 13.06
C GLU A 133 -18.18 -9.91 14.17
N ASP A 134 -17.55 -8.73 14.07
CA ASP A 134 -16.54 -8.29 15.02
C ASP A 134 -17.14 -7.74 16.33
N GLN A 135 -18.43 -7.37 16.34
CA GLN A 135 -19.01 -6.54 17.41
C GLN A 135 -18.83 -7.15 18.80
N GLU A 136 -19.19 -8.42 18.99
CA GLU A 136 -19.04 -9.11 20.28
C GLU A 136 -17.59 -9.10 20.74
N TYR A 137 -16.67 -9.52 19.86
CA TYR A 137 -15.24 -9.58 20.19
C TYR A 137 -14.65 -8.20 20.51
N ILE A 138 -14.98 -7.19 19.72
CA ILE A 138 -14.39 -5.83 19.86
C ILE A 138 -14.98 -5.09 21.06
N VAL A 139 -16.31 -5.15 21.24
CA VAL A 139 -17.01 -4.35 22.26
C VAL A 139 -17.06 -5.10 23.58
N ASP A 140 -17.48 -6.36 23.56
CA ASP A 140 -17.82 -7.08 24.80
C ASP A 140 -16.60 -7.83 25.36
N GLU A 141 -15.68 -8.30 24.51
CA GLU A 141 -14.52 -9.03 25.00
C GLU A 141 -13.24 -8.16 25.11
N LEU A 142 -12.97 -7.31 24.14
CA LEU A 142 -11.80 -6.42 24.17
C LEU A 142 -12.08 -5.06 24.81
N HIS A 143 -13.35 -4.70 25.03
CA HIS A 143 -13.79 -3.42 25.61
C HIS A 143 -13.19 -2.20 24.91
N LEU A 144 -13.07 -2.23 23.57
CA LEU A 144 -12.48 -1.14 22.83
C LEU A 144 -13.46 0.03 22.68
N PRO A 145 -12.98 1.27 22.79
CA PRO A 145 -13.76 2.45 22.50
C PRO A 145 -14.21 2.48 21.03
N ILE A 146 -15.49 2.73 20.82
CA ILE A 146 -16.07 2.86 19.48
C ILE A 146 -16.28 4.33 19.15
N HIS A 147 -15.81 4.72 17.96
CA HIS A 147 -15.85 6.09 17.46
C HIS A 147 -16.69 6.18 16.18
N ASP A 148 -17.33 7.32 15.99
CA ASP A 148 -18.04 7.61 14.75
C ASP A 148 -17.09 8.22 13.74
N LYS A 149 -17.17 7.77 12.49
CA LYS A 149 -16.41 8.32 11.36
C LYS A 149 -17.33 8.66 10.22
N ASP A 150 -17.44 9.95 9.96
CA ASP A 150 -18.30 10.49 8.90
C ASP A 150 -17.55 10.51 7.56
N VAL A 151 -18.20 10.00 6.52
CA VAL A 151 -17.71 10.05 5.13
C VAL A 151 -18.84 10.54 4.23
N VAL A 152 -18.63 11.67 3.56
CA VAL A 152 -19.56 12.16 2.54
C VAL A 152 -19.44 11.27 1.31
N LEU A 153 -20.49 10.53 1.00
CA LEU A 153 -20.55 9.66 -0.18
C LEU A 153 -21.18 10.33 -1.39
N TYR A 154 -22.13 11.22 -1.16
CA TYR A 154 -22.80 11.95 -2.23
C TYR A 154 -22.91 13.43 -1.88
N GLU A 155 -22.69 14.29 -2.88
CA GLU A 155 -22.94 15.72 -2.81
C GLU A 155 -23.61 16.17 -4.11
N GLY A 156 -24.86 16.63 -4.03
CA GLY A 156 -25.64 17.03 -5.20
C GLY A 156 -27.10 17.33 -4.88
N GLU A 157 -27.93 17.33 -5.91
CA GLU A 157 -29.34 17.69 -5.84
C GLU A 157 -30.26 16.50 -5.52
N TYR A 158 -29.84 15.26 -5.76
CA TYR A 158 -30.66 14.05 -5.67
C TYR A 158 -30.61 13.37 -4.29
N VAL A 159 -30.38 14.10 -3.19
CA VAL A 159 -30.26 13.54 -1.85
C VAL A 159 -31.48 12.74 -1.42
N ASN A 160 -32.66 13.34 -1.57
CA ASN A 160 -33.93 12.71 -1.16
C ASN A 160 -34.30 11.53 -2.06
N GLU A 161 -34.05 11.66 -3.34
CA GLU A 161 -34.33 10.65 -4.36
C GLU A 161 -33.43 9.41 -4.16
N ILE A 162 -32.14 9.62 -3.93
CA ILE A 162 -31.18 8.54 -3.64
C ILE A 162 -31.57 7.83 -2.36
N ASN A 163 -31.89 8.59 -1.30
CA ASN A 163 -32.29 7.98 -0.02
C ASN A 163 -33.58 7.15 -0.17
N LYS A 164 -34.54 7.62 -0.98
CA LYS A 164 -35.75 6.85 -1.28
C LYS A 164 -35.43 5.56 -2.03
N LEU A 165 -34.49 5.57 -2.99
CA LEU A 165 -34.06 4.36 -3.68
C LEU A 165 -33.42 3.35 -2.73
N CYS A 166 -32.59 3.78 -1.79
CA CYS A 166 -32.00 2.90 -0.78
C CYS A 166 -33.02 2.18 0.10
N SER A 167 -34.21 2.77 0.27
CA SER A 167 -35.28 2.13 1.05
C SER A 167 -36.16 1.18 0.20
N MET A 168 -36.14 1.30 -1.12
CA MET A 168 -36.99 0.53 -2.03
C MET A 168 -36.28 -0.63 -2.73
N TYR A 169 -34.97 -0.53 -2.93
CA TYR A 169 -34.19 -1.47 -3.71
C TYR A 169 -32.94 -1.92 -2.98
N ASN A 170 -32.45 -3.12 -3.27
CA ASN A 170 -31.11 -3.55 -2.89
C ASN A 170 -30.08 -2.69 -3.62
N SER A 171 -29.05 -2.24 -2.91
CA SER A 171 -28.00 -1.39 -3.49
C SER A 171 -27.27 -2.06 -4.67
N ASP A 172 -27.16 -3.39 -4.67
CA ASP A 172 -26.57 -4.16 -5.78
C ASP A 172 -27.35 -3.97 -7.08
N GLU A 173 -28.67 -3.85 -7.00
CA GLU A 173 -29.52 -3.62 -8.17
C GLU A 173 -29.35 -2.22 -8.79
N LEU A 174 -28.85 -1.28 -8.00
CA LEU A 174 -28.63 0.13 -8.36
C LEU A 174 -27.24 0.40 -8.95
N VAL A 175 -26.31 -0.54 -8.83
CA VAL A 175 -24.97 -0.45 -9.40
C VAL A 175 -25.02 -0.97 -10.86
N LEU A 176 -24.60 -0.12 -11.80
CA LEU A 176 -24.51 -0.46 -13.24
C LEU A 176 -23.07 -0.74 -13.66
N LEU A 177 -22.11 -0.11 -13.02
CA LEU A 177 -20.69 -0.20 -13.35
C LEU A 177 -19.92 -0.84 -12.21
N ASN A 178 -19.02 -1.75 -12.54
CA ASN A 178 -18.06 -2.26 -11.56
C ASN A 178 -17.02 -1.19 -11.18
N GLU A 179 -16.20 -1.47 -10.17
CA GLU A 179 -15.22 -0.52 -9.64
C GLU A 179 -14.21 -0.04 -10.69
N GLU A 180 -13.72 -0.94 -11.55
CA GLU A 180 -12.74 -0.59 -12.58
C GLU A 180 -13.34 0.30 -13.66
N GLU A 181 -14.59 0.05 -14.03
CA GLU A 181 -15.36 0.84 -14.97
C GLU A 181 -15.65 2.23 -14.41
N LEU A 182 -16.11 2.30 -13.18
CA LEU A 182 -16.37 3.57 -12.49
C LEU A 182 -15.09 4.41 -12.35
N TYR A 183 -13.96 3.78 -12.05
CA TYR A 183 -12.67 4.44 -12.03
C TYR A 183 -12.22 4.94 -13.41
N THR A 184 -12.59 4.21 -14.46
CA THR A 184 -12.31 4.62 -15.84
C THR A 184 -13.11 5.88 -16.20
N VAL A 185 -14.40 5.93 -15.88
CA VAL A 185 -15.26 7.13 -16.05
C VAL A 185 -14.70 8.32 -15.27
N TYR A 186 -14.26 8.11 -14.04
CA TYR A 186 -13.64 9.16 -13.24
C TYR A 186 -12.34 9.72 -13.84
N ASN A 187 -11.48 8.84 -14.38
CA ASN A 187 -10.26 9.27 -15.04
C ASN A 187 -10.53 10.07 -16.32
N LEU A 188 -11.58 9.70 -17.08
CA LEU A 188 -12.04 10.51 -18.21
C LEU A 188 -12.46 11.90 -17.75
N TYR A 189 -13.28 11.98 -16.71
CA TYR A 189 -13.69 13.26 -16.14
C TYR A 189 -12.50 14.13 -15.72
N LYS A 190 -11.45 13.56 -15.15
CA LYS A 190 -10.23 14.29 -14.75
C LYS A 190 -9.34 14.71 -15.92
N LYS A 191 -9.24 13.91 -16.98
CA LYS A 191 -8.29 14.10 -18.10
C LYS A 191 -8.85 14.96 -19.24
N ARG A 192 -9.69 15.93 -18.96
CA ARG A 192 -10.42 16.76 -19.94
C ARG A 192 -9.58 17.38 -21.09
N LYS A 193 -8.26 17.48 -20.92
CA LYS A 193 -7.38 18.19 -21.85
C LYS A 193 -6.81 17.34 -22.99
N ASP A 194 -6.92 16.00 -22.94
CA ASP A 194 -6.23 15.08 -23.86
C ASP A 194 -7.14 13.99 -24.47
N PHE A 195 -8.44 14.27 -24.66
CA PHE A 195 -9.39 13.27 -25.15
C PHE A 195 -9.04 12.73 -26.54
N LYS A 196 -8.65 13.59 -27.48
CA LYS A 196 -8.24 13.16 -28.83
C LYS A 196 -7.19 12.05 -28.74
N LYS A 197 -6.14 12.23 -27.95
CA LYS A 197 -5.07 11.25 -27.78
C LYS A 197 -5.56 9.98 -27.06
N TYR A 198 -6.50 10.11 -26.15
CA TYR A 198 -7.07 8.96 -25.42
C TYR A 198 -7.90 8.08 -26.35
N PHE A 199 -8.82 8.68 -27.13
CA PHE A 199 -9.73 7.97 -28.03
C PHE A 199 -9.09 7.50 -29.34
N GLN A 200 -7.91 7.99 -29.73
CA GLN A 200 -7.09 7.42 -30.81
C GLN A 200 -6.62 5.99 -30.54
N LYS A 201 -6.60 5.56 -29.29
CA LYS A 201 -6.16 4.21 -28.92
C LYS A 201 -7.36 3.23 -28.96
N THR A 202 -7.32 2.27 -29.87
CA THR A 202 -8.36 1.25 -30.04
C THR A 202 -8.71 0.52 -28.74
N PHE A 203 -7.70 0.24 -27.89
CA PHE A 203 -7.92 -0.37 -26.58
C PHE A 203 -8.82 0.49 -25.67
N ASN A 204 -8.62 1.81 -25.64
CA ASN A 204 -9.42 2.71 -24.82
C ASN A 204 -10.85 2.80 -25.34
N VAL A 205 -11.03 2.84 -26.67
CA VAL A 205 -12.35 2.86 -27.31
C VAL A 205 -13.12 1.57 -26.97
N LYS A 206 -12.48 0.40 -27.07
CA LYS A 206 -13.11 -0.87 -26.66
C LYS A 206 -13.53 -0.85 -25.20
N LYS A 207 -12.68 -0.36 -24.30
CA LYS A 207 -13.01 -0.26 -22.88
C LYS A 207 -14.22 0.63 -22.60
N ILE A 208 -14.31 1.79 -23.26
CA ILE A 208 -15.46 2.68 -23.10
C ILE A 208 -16.73 2.10 -23.74
N ASN A 209 -16.64 1.41 -24.87
CA ASN A 209 -17.78 0.69 -25.46
C ASN A 209 -18.36 -0.37 -24.50
N THR A 210 -17.53 -1.13 -23.82
CA THR A 210 -17.98 -2.06 -22.78
C THR A 210 -18.73 -1.33 -21.66
N ILE A 211 -18.20 -0.20 -21.17
CA ILE A 211 -18.89 0.60 -20.15
C ILE A 211 -20.24 1.08 -20.65
N VAL A 212 -20.32 1.62 -21.86
CA VAL A 212 -21.58 2.08 -22.49
C VAL A 212 -22.60 0.94 -22.60
N SER A 213 -22.17 -0.30 -22.91
CA SER A 213 -23.06 -1.45 -23.00
C SER A 213 -23.68 -1.85 -21.65
N HIS A 214 -23.00 -1.58 -20.53
CA HIS A 214 -23.53 -1.83 -19.18
C HIS A 214 -24.46 -0.73 -18.67
N MET A 215 -24.42 0.46 -19.28
CA MET A 215 -25.27 1.61 -18.91
C MET A 215 -26.65 1.49 -19.56
N VAL A 216 -27.46 0.57 -19.06
CA VAL A 216 -28.80 0.29 -19.58
C VAL A 216 -29.85 0.84 -18.61
N SER A 217 -30.88 1.52 -19.15
CA SER A 217 -32.05 1.91 -18.37
C SER A 217 -32.84 0.68 -17.93
N LYS A 218 -33.44 0.74 -16.76
CA LYS A 218 -34.25 -0.33 -16.18
C LYS A 218 -35.68 0.16 -16.02
N ASP A 219 -36.66 -0.62 -16.49
CA ASP A 219 -38.08 -0.22 -16.51
C ASP A 219 -38.67 0.02 -15.12
N ASN A 220 -38.11 -0.63 -14.10
CA ASN A 220 -38.54 -0.48 -12.71
C ASN A 220 -37.86 0.67 -11.96
N MET A 221 -36.98 1.45 -12.61
CA MET A 221 -36.27 2.57 -11.98
C MET A 221 -36.97 3.91 -12.28
N PRO A 222 -36.88 4.90 -11.36
CA PRO A 222 -37.43 6.24 -11.58
C PRO A 222 -36.83 6.96 -12.79
N ASP A 223 -37.60 7.81 -13.40
CA ASP A 223 -37.21 8.56 -14.61
C ASP A 223 -35.90 9.35 -14.42
N TRP A 224 -35.69 9.98 -13.28
CA TRP A 224 -34.49 10.77 -13.01
C TRP A 224 -33.21 9.90 -13.01
N TYR A 225 -33.30 8.65 -12.50
CA TYR A 225 -32.19 7.70 -12.48
C TYR A 225 -31.85 7.25 -13.91
N ASN A 226 -32.87 6.84 -14.66
CA ASN A 226 -32.74 6.47 -16.06
C ASN A 226 -32.30 7.64 -16.95
N ASP A 227 -32.76 8.85 -16.69
CA ASP A 227 -32.34 10.05 -17.41
C ASP A 227 -30.86 10.38 -17.16
N SER A 228 -30.41 10.30 -15.90
CA SER A 228 -28.98 10.45 -15.54
C SER A 228 -28.10 9.43 -16.26
N THR A 229 -28.54 8.16 -16.28
CA THR A 229 -27.84 7.06 -16.99
C THR A 229 -27.78 7.32 -18.48
N ASN A 230 -28.89 7.69 -19.11
CA ASN A 230 -28.98 7.96 -20.54
C ASN A 230 -28.19 9.20 -20.97
N LYS A 231 -28.15 10.25 -20.15
CA LYS A 231 -27.31 11.43 -20.38
C LYS A 231 -25.83 11.04 -20.39
N ALA A 232 -25.37 10.33 -19.36
CA ALA A 232 -24.00 9.88 -19.27
C ALA A 232 -23.61 8.94 -20.43
N ARG A 233 -24.50 8.00 -20.81
CA ARG A 233 -24.32 7.11 -21.94
C ARG A 233 -24.14 7.86 -23.26
N ARG A 234 -24.99 8.86 -23.53
CA ARG A 234 -24.91 9.70 -24.74
C ARG A 234 -23.59 10.48 -24.81
N ILE A 235 -23.10 10.96 -23.68
CA ILE A 235 -21.81 11.67 -23.61
C ILE A 235 -20.67 10.73 -23.98
N LEU A 236 -20.61 9.53 -23.38
CA LEU A 236 -19.58 8.55 -23.67
C LEU A 236 -19.64 8.10 -25.14
N GLN A 237 -20.84 7.88 -25.67
CA GLN A 237 -21.04 7.53 -27.08
C GLN A 237 -20.56 8.65 -28.02
N ALA A 238 -20.91 9.91 -27.75
CA ALA A 238 -20.45 11.04 -28.53
C ALA A 238 -18.92 11.18 -28.53
N LEU A 239 -18.26 10.89 -27.41
CA LEU A 239 -16.80 10.86 -27.33
C LEU A 239 -16.19 9.74 -28.18
N ILE A 240 -16.81 8.57 -28.23
CA ILE A 240 -16.38 7.45 -29.09
C ILE A 240 -16.52 7.83 -30.55
N ASP A 241 -17.72 8.25 -30.97
CA ASP A 241 -18.08 8.52 -32.36
C ASP A 241 -17.28 9.66 -32.99
N THR A 242 -16.79 10.59 -32.16
CA THR A 242 -16.07 11.78 -32.60
C THR A 242 -14.58 11.78 -32.18
N ASN A 243 -14.05 10.66 -31.76
CA ASN A 243 -12.67 10.55 -31.26
C ASN A 243 -12.34 11.61 -30.19
N GLY A 244 -13.28 11.87 -29.30
CA GLY A 244 -13.10 12.80 -28.17
C GLY A 244 -13.32 14.29 -28.51
N GLU A 245 -13.97 14.61 -29.62
CA GLU A 245 -14.24 16.02 -30.01
C GLU A 245 -15.55 16.57 -29.45
N LYS A 246 -16.60 15.76 -29.34
CA LYS A 246 -17.93 16.17 -28.86
C LYS A 246 -18.26 15.49 -27.52
N GLY A 247 -19.17 16.08 -26.75
CA GLY A 247 -19.61 15.55 -25.46
C GLY A 247 -18.95 16.23 -24.26
N ILE A 248 -17.89 17.01 -24.48
CA ILE A 248 -17.12 17.68 -23.41
C ILE A 248 -17.95 18.77 -22.74
N GLU A 249 -18.81 19.45 -23.46
CA GLU A 249 -19.69 20.53 -23.02
C GLU A 249 -20.69 20.06 -21.93
N LYS A 250 -21.05 18.78 -21.92
CA LYS A 250 -22.02 18.17 -20.99
C LYS A 250 -21.37 17.30 -19.91
N PHE A 251 -20.10 17.49 -19.65
CA PHE A 251 -19.33 16.64 -18.69
C PHE A 251 -19.87 16.67 -17.27
N ASN A 252 -20.61 17.68 -16.88
CA ASN A 252 -21.24 17.74 -15.56
C ASN A 252 -22.29 16.63 -15.40
N ASP A 253 -23.02 16.27 -16.43
CA ASP A 253 -23.99 15.18 -16.38
C ASP A 253 -23.30 13.82 -16.18
N LEU A 254 -22.13 13.64 -16.80
CA LEU A 254 -21.30 12.45 -16.54
C LEU A 254 -20.81 12.39 -15.08
N LYS A 255 -20.49 13.55 -14.49
CA LYS A 255 -20.12 13.63 -13.08
C LYS A 255 -21.28 13.27 -12.17
N VAL A 256 -22.48 13.79 -12.43
CA VAL A 256 -23.68 13.46 -11.65
C VAL A 256 -23.95 11.96 -11.66
N PHE A 257 -23.92 11.32 -12.82
CA PHE A 257 -24.06 9.87 -12.95
C PHE A 257 -22.97 9.15 -12.13
N TRP A 258 -21.71 9.56 -12.26
CA TRP A 258 -20.60 8.96 -11.53
C TRP A 258 -20.75 9.09 -10.01
N ASP A 259 -21.18 10.27 -9.50
CA ASP A 259 -21.41 10.51 -8.08
C ASP A 259 -22.52 9.58 -7.53
N ILE A 260 -23.59 9.37 -8.30
CA ILE A 260 -24.70 8.46 -7.96
C ILE A 260 -24.19 7.01 -7.90
N GLN A 261 -23.51 6.56 -8.94
CA GLN A 261 -23.00 5.18 -9.00
C GLN A 261 -21.96 4.91 -7.91
N ARG A 262 -21.09 5.88 -7.62
CA ARG A 262 -20.12 5.76 -6.53
C ARG A 262 -20.79 5.66 -5.16
N PHE A 263 -21.88 6.38 -4.96
CA PHE A 263 -22.65 6.27 -3.72
C PHE A 263 -23.18 4.85 -3.54
N PHE A 264 -23.86 4.29 -4.54
CA PHE A 264 -24.38 2.92 -4.44
C PHE A 264 -23.28 1.88 -4.30
N GLN A 265 -22.18 1.99 -5.02
CA GLN A 265 -21.03 1.13 -4.81
C GLN A 265 -20.49 1.19 -3.38
N GLY A 266 -20.45 2.39 -2.79
CA GLY A 266 -20.04 2.53 -1.39
C GLY A 266 -20.97 1.82 -0.43
N ILE A 267 -22.29 1.88 -0.65
CA ILE A 267 -23.26 1.15 0.16
C ILE A 267 -23.13 -0.36 -0.02
N VAL A 268 -22.96 -0.83 -1.26
CA VAL A 268 -22.69 -2.25 -1.56
C VAL A 268 -21.45 -2.74 -0.82
N GLU A 269 -20.36 -1.96 -0.85
CA GLU A 269 -19.13 -2.30 -0.12
C GLU A 269 -19.37 -2.43 1.39
N LEU A 270 -20.09 -1.48 1.99
CA LEU A 270 -20.43 -1.51 3.42
C LEU A 270 -21.29 -2.72 3.77
N ASN A 271 -22.31 -3.02 2.98
CA ASN A 271 -23.21 -4.14 3.19
C ASN A 271 -22.49 -5.48 3.00
N SER A 272 -21.65 -5.61 1.97
CA SER A 272 -20.87 -6.85 1.70
C SER A 272 -19.87 -7.20 2.80
N LYS A 273 -19.53 -6.22 3.64
CA LYS A 273 -18.64 -6.37 4.80
C LYS A 273 -19.38 -6.38 6.13
N ASP A 274 -20.71 -6.44 6.12
CA ASP A 274 -21.55 -6.33 7.30
C ASP A 274 -21.19 -5.17 8.24
N ALA A 275 -20.77 -4.03 7.63
CA ALA A 275 -20.34 -2.85 8.34
C ALA A 275 -21.50 -2.24 9.16
N ILE A 276 -21.20 -1.77 10.37
CA ILE A 276 -22.17 -1.05 11.20
C ILE A 276 -22.09 0.43 10.88
N TYR A 277 -23.15 0.95 10.28
CA TYR A 277 -23.23 2.36 9.86
C TYR A 277 -24.65 2.91 9.92
N SER A 278 -24.79 4.23 9.84
CA SER A 278 -26.04 4.95 9.63
C SER A 278 -25.90 5.98 8.52
N ILE A 279 -27.00 6.36 7.90
CA ILE A 279 -27.05 7.41 6.87
C ILE A 279 -27.52 8.70 7.51
N VAL A 280 -26.78 9.77 7.30
CA VAL A 280 -27.09 11.13 7.76
C VAL A 280 -27.31 12.01 6.54
N LEU A 281 -28.49 12.59 6.44
CA LEU A 281 -28.89 13.44 5.33
C LEU A 281 -28.73 14.91 5.68
N SER A 282 -28.31 15.70 4.71
CA SER A 282 -28.42 17.16 4.72
C SER A 282 -29.04 17.65 3.39
N ASN A 283 -29.22 18.95 3.24
CA ASN A 283 -29.84 19.48 2.03
C ASN A 283 -29.13 19.11 0.73
N ARG A 284 -27.82 18.88 0.76
CA ARG A 284 -27.01 18.61 -0.44
C ARG A 284 -26.06 17.42 -0.27
N THR A 285 -26.00 16.78 0.89
CA THR A 285 -25.06 15.68 1.12
C THR A 285 -25.73 14.47 1.74
N ILE A 286 -25.25 13.30 1.34
CA ILE A 286 -25.48 12.04 2.04
C ILE A 286 -24.15 11.62 2.65
N THR A 287 -24.14 11.58 3.97
CA THR A 287 -22.98 11.18 4.77
C THR A 287 -23.25 9.82 5.37
N VAL A 288 -22.32 8.92 5.24
CA VAL A 288 -22.33 7.65 5.96
C VAL A 288 -21.52 7.82 7.25
N ARG A 289 -22.14 7.54 8.38
CA ARG A 289 -21.54 7.51 9.70
C ARG A 289 -21.22 6.06 10.06
N MET A 290 -19.96 5.69 9.95
CA MET A 290 -19.48 4.35 10.25
C MET A 290 -19.05 4.26 11.72
N ARG A 291 -19.36 3.14 12.38
CA ARG A 291 -18.78 2.79 13.69
C ARG A 291 -17.38 2.23 13.47
N THR A 292 -16.40 2.74 14.20
CA THR A 292 -14.99 2.39 14.00
C THR A 292 -14.27 2.22 15.34
N TYR A 293 -13.15 1.48 15.34
CA TYR A 293 -12.23 1.34 16.46
C TYR A 293 -10.78 1.48 16.02
N ILE A 294 -9.91 1.90 16.94
CA ILE A 294 -8.52 2.26 16.62
C ILE A 294 -7.69 0.98 16.41
N VAL A 295 -6.90 0.96 15.31
CA VAL A 295 -6.13 -0.22 14.88
C VAL A 295 -5.10 -0.66 15.90
N ILE A 296 -4.32 0.28 16.43
CA ILE A 296 -3.25 -0.07 17.38
C ILE A 296 -3.82 -0.57 18.71
N ASP A 297 -4.98 -0.07 19.13
CA ASP A 297 -5.64 -0.54 20.36
C ASP A 297 -6.19 -1.95 20.17
N PHE A 298 -6.75 -2.24 18.99
CA PHE A 298 -7.14 -3.62 18.64
C PHE A 298 -5.94 -4.57 18.74
N ILE A 299 -4.84 -4.28 18.07
CA ILE A 299 -3.65 -5.14 18.06
C ILE A 299 -3.18 -5.39 19.50
N ARG A 300 -3.02 -4.32 20.30
CA ARG A 300 -2.53 -4.41 21.67
C ARG A 300 -3.47 -5.23 22.57
N ASN A 301 -4.76 -4.95 22.53
CA ASN A 301 -5.70 -5.63 23.42
C ASN A 301 -5.93 -7.08 23.02
N ALA A 302 -6.03 -7.38 21.72
CA ALA A 302 -6.14 -8.75 21.23
C ALA A 302 -4.93 -9.60 21.65
N LEU A 303 -3.71 -9.12 21.44
CA LEU A 303 -2.50 -9.84 21.80
C LEU A 303 -2.31 -9.97 23.32
N LYS A 304 -2.69 -8.95 24.11
CA LYS A 304 -2.72 -9.05 25.59
C LYS A 304 -3.71 -10.10 26.07
N LYS A 305 -4.89 -10.17 25.45
CA LYS A 305 -5.90 -11.19 25.75
C LYS A 305 -5.41 -12.60 25.46
N LEU A 306 -4.61 -12.78 24.40
CA LEU A 306 -3.93 -14.04 24.06
C LEU A 306 -2.78 -14.38 25.05
N GLY A 307 -2.54 -13.55 26.07
CA GLY A 307 -1.58 -13.82 27.13
C GLY A 307 -0.15 -13.35 26.83
N TYR A 308 0.02 -12.37 25.93
CA TYR A 308 1.34 -11.77 25.67
C TYR A 308 1.55 -10.50 26.50
N GLU A 309 2.77 -10.36 27.03
CA GLU A 309 3.33 -9.08 27.44
C GLU A 309 3.93 -8.41 26.20
N ILE A 310 3.64 -7.13 25.99
CA ILE A 310 4.02 -6.45 24.74
C ILE A 310 4.69 -5.11 25.01
N ASN A 311 5.71 -4.80 24.23
CA ASN A 311 6.30 -3.48 24.16
C ASN A 311 6.52 -3.08 22.68
N GLY A 312 6.47 -1.79 22.39
CA GLY A 312 6.66 -1.32 21.02
C GLY A 312 6.97 0.16 20.95
N LYS A 313 7.92 0.50 20.08
CA LYS A 313 8.31 1.89 19.79
C LYS A 313 8.63 2.10 18.32
N VAL A 314 8.70 3.35 17.89
CA VAL A 314 9.19 3.73 16.58
C VAL A 314 10.71 3.77 16.61
N LEU A 315 11.35 3.04 15.69
CA LEU A 315 12.79 3.01 15.51
C LEU A 315 13.16 3.58 14.15
N ASN A 316 14.30 4.31 14.08
CA ASN A 316 14.85 4.77 12.81
C ASN A 316 16.00 3.85 12.38
N ALA A 317 15.93 3.25 11.21
CA ALA A 317 16.98 2.37 10.69
C ALA A 317 18.36 3.04 10.63
N ALA A 318 18.42 4.36 10.41
CA ALA A 318 19.68 5.10 10.38
C ALA A 318 20.42 5.05 11.72
N SER A 319 19.71 5.06 12.85
CA SER A 319 20.33 4.95 14.19
C SER A 319 20.90 3.54 14.48
N PHE A 320 20.64 2.57 13.60
CA PHE A 320 21.20 1.21 13.65
C PHE A 320 22.23 0.94 12.55
N GLY A 321 22.74 1.98 11.88
CA GLY A 321 23.80 1.88 10.87
C GLY A 321 23.33 1.60 9.46
N VAL A 322 22.03 1.66 9.18
CA VAL A 322 21.50 1.60 7.81
C VAL A 322 21.60 2.98 7.16
N PRO A 323 22.09 3.09 5.90
CA PRO A 323 22.27 4.40 5.23
C PRO A 323 20.93 5.00 4.76
N GLN A 324 19.90 4.92 5.60
CA GLN A 324 18.54 5.33 5.25
C GLN A 324 17.75 5.79 6.48
N ASN A 325 17.20 7.00 6.41
CA ASN A 325 16.18 7.47 7.35
C ASN A 325 14.87 6.75 7.07
N ARG A 326 14.64 5.67 7.84
CA ARG A 326 13.45 4.82 7.70
C ARG A 326 12.88 4.53 9.08
N GLU A 327 11.82 5.24 9.43
CA GLU A 327 11.13 5.02 10.70
C GLU A 327 10.11 3.89 10.57
N ARG A 328 10.16 2.95 11.51
CA ARG A 328 9.23 1.83 11.60
C ARG A 328 8.80 1.60 13.04
N PHE A 329 7.53 1.30 13.20
CA PHE A 329 7.02 0.81 14.48
C PHE A 329 7.37 -0.67 14.60
N ILE A 330 8.08 -1.02 15.67
CA ILE A 330 8.40 -2.41 16.01
C ILE A 330 7.69 -2.75 17.31
N MET A 331 6.96 -3.85 17.31
CA MET A 331 6.29 -4.40 18.50
C MET A 331 6.83 -5.80 18.76
N ILE A 332 7.25 -6.05 19.98
CA ILE A 332 7.67 -7.37 20.46
C ILE A 332 6.65 -7.83 21.50
N GLY A 333 6.21 -9.06 21.38
CA GLY A 333 5.40 -9.73 22.40
C GLY A 333 6.03 -11.02 22.85
N VAL A 334 6.05 -11.24 24.15
CA VAL A 334 6.53 -12.46 24.77
C VAL A 334 5.42 -13.07 25.59
N LYS A 335 5.22 -14.36 25.48
CA LYS A 335 4.17 -15.06 26.22
C LYS A 335 4.41 -14.95 27.74
N LYS A 336 3.37 -14.68 28.50
CA LYS A 336 3.43 -14.56 29.97
C LYS A 336 4.12 -15.77 30.60
N GLY A 337 5.04 -15.49 31.51
CA GLY A 337 5.86 -16.51 32.17
C GLY A 337 7.07 -17.01 31.37
N LYS A 338 7.26 -16.53 30.13
CA LYS A 338 8.46 -16.82 29.32
C LYS A 338 9.51 -15.70 29.39
N ALA A 339 9.09 -14.45 29.57
CA ALA A 339 10.01 -13.33 29.80
C ALA A 339 10.61 -13.43 31.20
N LYS A 340 11.94 -13.33 31.29
CA LYS A 340 12.68 -13.28 32.56
C LYS A 340 12.86 -11.85 33.09
N THR A 341 12.69 -10.86 32.22
CA THR A 341 12.82 -9.42 32.48
C THR A 341 11.76 -8.67 31.70
N GLU A 342 11.61 -7.37 31.92
CA GLU A 342 10.79 -6.52 31.06
C GLU A 342 11.26 -6.62 29.61
N ILE A 343 10.30 -6.51 28.68
CA ILE A 343 10.58 -6.54 27.25
C ILE A 343 11.17 -5.18 26.86
N GLU A 344 12.44 -5.14 26.55
CA GLU A 344 13.13 -3.95 26.07
C GLU A 344 13.30 -4.02 24.54
N LEU A 345 13.06 -2.88 23.87
CA LEU A 345 13.47 -2.71 22.49
C LEU A 345 14.91 -2.18 22.45
N PRO A 346 15.68 -2.53 21.39
CA PRO A 346 17.08 -2.15 21.32
C PRO A 346 17.26 -0.63 21.39
N ASP A 347 18.32 -0.20 22.10
CA ASP A 347 18.77 1.17 22.10
C ASP A 347 19.45 1.51 20.77
N GLU A 348 19.41 2.79 20.41
CA GLU A 348 20.09 3.30 19.25
C GLU A 348 21.61 3.08 19.35
N LEU A 349 22.20 2.45 18.34
CA LEU A 349 23.64 2.24 18.23
C LEU A 349 24.36 3.55 17.91
N ILE A 350 23.75 4.41 17.10
CA ILE A 350 24.28 5.69 16.69
C ILE A 350 23.27 6.76 17.15
N ARG A 351 23.64 7.49 18.20
CA ARG A 351 22.77 8.49 18.81
C ARG A 351 22.86 9.87 18.16
N ASN A 352 24.01 10.19 17.56
CA ASN A 352 24.19 11.47 16.88
C ASN A 352 23.90 11.32 15.39
N PRO A 353 22.91 12.03 14.83
CA PRO A 353 22.57 11.96 13.41
C PRO A 353 23.71 12.32 12.44
N GLN A 354 24.72 13.07 12.91
CA GLN A 354 25.89 13.40 12.11
C GLN A 354 26.80 12.19 11.86
N ASP A 355 26.69 11.15 12.67
CA ASP A 355 27.48 9.92 12.57
C ASP A 355 26.75 8.80 11.79
N TYR A 356 25.57 9.09 11.27
CA TYR A 356 24.81 8.12 10.47
C TYR A 356 25.58 7.72 9.19
N VAL A 357 25.45 6.47 8.80
CA VAL A 357 26.04 5.97 7.55
C VAL A 357 25.44 6.72 6.37
N THR A 358 26.29 7.27 5.52
CA THR A 358 25.91 8.14 4.41
C THR A 358 25.71 7.36 3.11
N VAL A 359 25.02 7.98 2.13
CA VAL A 359 24.91 7.46 0.77
C VAL A 359 26.29 7.21 0.16
N LYS A 360 27.24 8.14 0.36
CA LYS A 360 28.63 8.02 -0.11
C LYS A 360 29.31 6.76 0.43
N GLN A 361 29.19 6.51 1.73
CA GLN A 361 29.76 5.31 2.35
C GLN A 361 29.09 4.02 1.86
N ALA A 362 27.83 4.09 1.44
CA ALA A 362 27.05 2.92 1.04
C ALA A 362 27.30 2.49 -0.42
N ILE A 363 27.39 3.44 -1.37
CA ILE A 363 27.30 3.15 -2.81
C ILE A 363 28.31 3.90 -3.67
N SER A 364 29.22 4.74 -3.14
CA SER A 364 30.10 5.58 -3.98
C SER A 364 31.06 4.78 -4.87
N ASP A 365 31.42 3.58 -4.48
CA ASP A 365 32.28 2.69 -5.28
C ASP A 365 31.59 2.17 -6.55
N LEU A 366 30.25 2.15 -6.58
CA LEU A 366 29.47 1.78 -7.77
C LEU A 366 29.52 2.85 -8.88
N SER A 367 29.85 4.08 -8.54
CA SER A 367 29.94 5.19 -9.52
C SER A 367 30.94 4.98 -10.66
N LYS A 368 31.89 4.06 -10.47
CA LYS A 368 32.88 3.68 -11.49
C LYS A 368 32.35 2.70 -12.56
N TYR A 369 31.17 2.16 -12.34
CA TYR A 369 30.60 1.10 -13.17
C TYR A 369 29.34 1.60 -13.85
N GLU A 370 29.42 1.81 -15.16
CA GLU A 370 28.23 2.16 -15.95
C GLU A 370 27.20 1.03 -15.89
N PRO A 371 25.92 1.32 -15.68
CA PRO A 371 24.88 0.30 -15.69
C PRO A 371 24.71 -0.28 -17.09
N THR A 372 24.40 -1.56 -17.18
CA THR A 372 24.00 -2.18 -18.45
C THR A 372 22.56 -1.77 -18.77
N VAL A 373 22.30 -1.33 -19.98
CA VAL A 373 20.93 -1.08 -20.47
C VAL A 373 20.37 -2.39 -21.00
N GLY A 374 19.22 -2.80 -20.54
CA GLY A 374 18.60 -4.02 -21.04
C GLY A 374 17.50 -4.61 -20.16
N SER A 375 17.13 -5.83 -20.48
CA SER A 375 16.15 -6.64 -19.78
C SER A 375 16.79 -7.30 -18.54
N MET A 376 15.95 -7.56 -17.53
CA MET A 376 16.33 -8.28 -16.30
C MET A 376 16.02 -9.80 -16.42
N ASP A 377 15.86 -10.32 -17.63
CA ASP A 377 15.47 -11.73 -17.85
C ASP A 377 16.58 -12.70 -17.47
N GLU A 378 17.84 -12.23 -17.49
CA GLU A 378 19.01 -12.98 -17.06
C GLU A 378 19.76 -12.27 -15.95
N ILE A 379 20.46 -13.06 -15.09
CA ILE A 379 21.32 -12.52 -14.04
C ILE A 379 22.52 -11.85 -14.69
N GLN A 380 22.61 -10.54 -14.57
CA GLN A 380 23.75 -9.76 -15.01
C GLN A 380 24.78 -9.68 -13.89
N LYS A 381 26.00 -10.14 -14.14
CA LYS A 381 27.11 -10.04 -13.18
C LYS A 381 28.39 -9.53 -13.84
N ARG A 382 29.18 -8.80 -13.10
CA ARG A 382 30.52 -8.36 -13.54
C ARG A 382 31.48 -8.29 -12.36
N GLN A 383 32.77 -8.40 -12.68
CA GLN A 383 33.83 -8.23 -11.71
C GLN A 383 33.83 -6.82 -11.11
N TYR A 384 34.14 -6.73 -9.84
CA TYR A 384 34.04 -5.51 -9.09
C TYR A 384 35.10 -5.47 -7.98
N ILE A 385 35.68 -4.30 -7.76
CA ILE A 385 36.62 -4.07 -6.68
C ILE A 385 35.90 -3.23 -5.61
N PRO A 386 35.50 -3.85 -4.50
CA PRO A 386 34.78 -3.16 -3.43
C PRO A 386 35.67 -2.18 -2.69
N VAL A 387 35.08 -1.06 -2.26
CA VAL A 387 35.69 -0.14 -1.32
C VAL A 387 35.02 -0.32 0.03
N ILE A 388 35.77 -0.79 1.02
CA ILE A 388 35.30 -0.96 2.40
C ILE A 388 35.68 0.28 3.19
N ASN A 389 34.75 1.21 3.31
CA ASN A 389 34.93 2.50 3.97
C ASN A 389 34.02 2.71 5.20
N SER A 390 33.25 1.68 5.58
CA SER A 390 32.36 1.71 6.72
C SER A 390 32.04 0.30 7.22
N PHE A 391 31.57 0.19 8.45
CA PHE A 391 31.05 -1.06 9.02
C PHE A 391 29.90 -1.62 8.17
N TYR A 392 29.01 -0.76 7.70
CA TYR A 392 27.92 -1.14 6.82
C TYR A 392 28.41 -1.82 5.53
N ARG A 393 29.42 -1.24 4.86
CA ARG A 393 29.98 -1.84 3.64
C ARG A 393 30.62 -3.21 3.90
N LYS A 394 31.32 -3.37 5.00
CA LYS A 394 31.89 -4.66 5.40
C LYS A 394 30.78 -5.70 5.59
N LEU A 395 29.67 -5.33 6.21
CA LEU A 395 28.55 -6.22 6.48
C LEU A 395 27.84 -6.68 5.20
N VAL A 396 27.54 -5.75 4.26
CA VAL A 396 26.72 -6.05 3.07
C VAL A 396 27.50 -6.65 1.91
N LEU A 397 28.82 -6.48 1.86
CA LEU A 397 29.65 -7.03 0.79
C LEU A 397 29.84 -8.53 0.91
N ASN A 398 29.91 -9.06 2.13
CA ASN A 398 30.09 -10.48 2.38
C ASN A 398 31.21 -11.12 1.50
N ASP A 399 32.36 -10.43 1.39
CA ASP A 399 33.51 -10.79 0.57
C ASP A 399 33.25 -10.95 -0.95
N SER A 400 32.12 -10.46 -1.44
CA SER A 400 31.78 -10.52 -2.85
C SER A 400 32.74 -9.67 -3.70
N LYS A 401 33.26 -10.26 -4.78
CA LYS A 401 34.05 -9.60 -5.83
C LYS A 401 33.24 -9.36 -7.11
N GLU A 402 31.95 -9.57 -7.05
CA GLU A 402 31.04 -9.40 -8.19
C GLU A 402 29.87 -8.48 -7.79
N ILE A 403 29.46 -7.62 -8.70
CA ILE A 403 28.18 -6.89 -8.63
C ILE A 403 27.16 -7.56 -9.54
N PHE A 404 25.94 -7.67 -9.03
CA PHE A 404 24.82 -8.29 -9.72
C PHE A 404 23.77 -7.27 -10.08
N ASN A 405 23.14 -7.45 -11.24
CA ASN A 405 21.98 -6.70 -11.67
C ASN A 405 22.17 -5.15 -11.65
N HIS A 406 23.39 -4.68 -11.94
CA HIS A 406 23.67 -3.27 -12.13
C HIS A 406 23.15 -2.84 -13.51
N VAL A 407 21.82 -2.90 -13.65
CA VAL A 407 21.09 -2.72 -14.90
C VAL A 407 20.13 -1.55 -14.77
N CYS A 408 20.05 -0.71 -15.78
CA CYS A 408 19.04 0.32 -15.90
C CYS A 408 18.11 0.06 -17.11
N THR A 409 16.89 0.57 -17.03
CA THR A 409 15.99 0.63 -18.17
C THR A 409 16.40 1.80 -19.07
N GLU A 410 16.09 1.71 -20.36
CA GLU A 410 16.32 2.82 -21.29
C GLU A 410 15.66 4.11 -20.78
N THR A 411 16.46 5.15 -20.66
CA THR A 411 16.04 6.43 -20.11
C THR A 411 15.87 7.44 -21.25
N ARG A 412 14.69 8.04 -21.35
CA ARG A 412 14.38 9.05 -22.37
C ARG A 412 15.27 10.30 -22.21
N ASP A 413 15.64 10.95 -23.30
CA ASP A 413 16.52 12.11 -23.27
C ASP A 413 16.02 13.26 -22.40
N THR A 414 14.71 13.50 -22.38
CA THR A 414 14.11 14.48 -21.46
C THR A 414 14.37 14.14 -19.98
N ALA A 415 14.38 12.85 -19.62
CA ALA A 415 14.68 12.44 -18.25
C ALA A 415 16.16 12.56 -17.94
N LYS A 416 17.05 12.26 -18.91
CA LYS A 416 18.52 12.46 -18.78
C LYS A 416 18.84 13.94 -18.52
N LYS A 417 18.28 14.85 -19.33
CA LYS A 417 18.44 16.31 -19.13
C LYS A 417 17.97 16.77 -17.74
N ARG A 418 16.88 16.19 -17.22
CA ARG A 418 16.43 16.46 -15.85
C ARG A 418 17.44 15.97 -14.81
N PHE A 419 17.99 14.77 -15.01
CA PHE A 419 18.99 14.23 -14.09
C PHE A 419 20.23 15.11 -14.01
N GLU A 420 20.70 15.62 -15.14
CA GLU A 420 21.89 16.50 -15.22
C GLU A 420 21.69 17.82 -14.46
N MET A 421 20.47 18.38 -14.47
CA MET A 421 20.19 19.70 -13.91
C MET A 421 19.80 19.69 -12.44
N ILE A 422 19.46 18.54 -11.85
CA ILE A 422 19.03 18.48 -10.46
C ILE A 422 20.25 18.35 -9.54
N GLU A 423 20.49 19.35 -8.72
CA GLU A 423 21.55 19.34 -7.71
C GLU A 423 21.25 18.38 -6.53
N GLN A 424 22.29 18.06 -5.74
CA GLN A 424 22.13 17.23 -4.55
C GLN A 424 21.08 17.81 -3.59
N GLY A 425 20.21 16.95 -3.08
CA GLY A 425 19.11 17.32 -2.19
C GLY A 425 17.90 17.97 -2.87
N LYS A 426 18.02 18.34 -4.15
CA LYS A 426 16.92 18.92 -4.93
C LYS A 426 16.08 17.83 -5.60
N ASN A 427 14.96 18.24 -6.18
CA ASN A 427 14.01 17.35 -6.83
C ASN A 427 13.37 18.01 -8.05
N PHE A 428 12.35 17.41 -8.62
CA PHE A 428 11.59 17.91 -9.78
C PHE A 428 11.23 19.40 -9.72
N HIS A 429 10.91 19.93 -8.54
CA HIS A 429 10.47 21.32 -8.39
C HIS A 429 11.58 22.35 -8.65
N SER A 430 12.86 21.95 -8.51
CA SER A 430 14.00 22.81 -8.80
C SER A 430 14.30 22.97 -10.30
N LEU A 431 13.68 22.18 -11.16
CA LEU A 431 13.88 22.26 -12.60
C LEU A 431 13.31 23.54 -13.21
N PRO A 432 13.87 24.03 -14.34
CA PRO A 432 13.24 25.06 -15.15
C PRO A 432 11.88 24.63 -15.69
N ASP A 433 11.00 25.57 -15.98
CA ASP A 433 9.62 25.29 -16.42
C ASP A 433 9.55 24.52 -17.75
N GLU A 434 10.51 24.75 -18.65
CA GLU A 434 10.64 24.03 -19.91
C GLU A 434 10.75 22.50 -19.69
N LEU A 435 11.51 22.08 -18.69
CA LEU A 435 11.67 20.67 -18.35
C LEU A 435 10.51 20.10 -17.52
N LYS A 436 9.61 20.95 -17.01
CA LYS A 436 8.39 20.55 -16.31
C LYS A 436 7.19 20.41 -17.25
N SER A 437 7.25 20.93 -18.46
CA SER A 437 6.14 21.06 -19.44
C SER A 437 5.44 19.74 -19.79
N THR A 438 6.08 18.59 -19.61
CA THR A 438 5.48 17.28 -19.85
C THR A 438 4.56 16.81 -18.73
N TYR A 439 4.47 17.55 -17.60
CA TYR A 439 3.58 17.28 -16.49
C TYR A 439 2.38 18.21 -16.56
N GLU A 440 1.17 17.66 -16.49
CA GLU A 440 -0.07 18.44 -16.53
C GLU A 440 -0.19 19.47 -15.40
N ASN A 441 0.29 19.09 -14.22
CA ASN A 441 0.29 19.96 -13.04
C ASN A 441 1.60 19.82 -12.26
N PRO A 442 2.67 20.53 -12.70
CA PRO A 442 3.98 20.46 -12.07
C PRO A 442 3.95 20.77 -10.55
N ALA A 443 3.15 21.76 -10.14
CA ALA A 443 3.04 22.17 -8.75
C ALA A 443 2.50 21.08 -7.80
N ARG A 444 1.71 20.13 -8.33
CA ARG A 444 1.16 19.00 -7.55
C ARG A 444 2.03 17.74 -7.58
N THR A 445 3.18 17.80 -8.22
CA THR A 445 4.12 16.67 -8.28
C THR A 445 4.68 16.39 -6.88
N GLN A 446 4.86 15.12 -6.56
CA GLN A 446 5.40 14.73 -5.25
C GLN A 446 6.89 15.10 -5.14
N ASN A 447 7.31 15.53 -3.95
CA ASN A 447 8.70 15.90 -3.66
C ASN A 447 9.70 14.73 -3.83
N THR A 448 9.22 13.50 -3.89
CA THR A 448 10.03 12.31 -4.13
C THR A 448 10.35 12.07 -5.61
N ILE A 449 9.73 12.82 -6.53
CA ILE A 449 9.96 12.66 -7.97
C ILE A 449 11.27 13.35 -8.38
N TYR A 450 12.12 12.62 -9.11
CA TYR A 450 13.45 13.09 -9.56
C TYR A 450 14.34 13.59 -8.41
N LYS A 451 14.21 13.02 -7.21
CA LYS A 451 15.03 13.46 -6.08
C LYS A 451 16.47 12.97 -6.26
N ARG A 452 17.44 13.91 -6.20
CA ARG A 452 18.86 13.56 -6.08
C ARG A 452 19.24 13.39 -4.61
N LEU A 453 19.88 12.29 -4.29
CA LEU A 453 20.38 12.01 -2.95
C LEU A 453 21.49 12.98 -2.57
N VAL A 454 21.70 13.17 -1.28
CA VAL A 454 22.84 13.94 -0.74
C VAL A 454 23.92 12.96 -0.31
N TYR A 455 25.11 13.10 -0.83
CA TYR A 455 26.20 12.16 -0.60
C TYR A 455 26.56 11.97 0.85
N ASP A 456 26.67 13.07 1.61
CA ASP A 456 27.14 13.07 2.99
C ASP A 456 25.99 12.94 4.02
N LEU A 457 24.83 12.48 3.60
CA LEU A 457 23.68 12.17 4.44
C LEU A 457 23.16 10.74 4.16
N PRO A 458 22.43 10.11 5.11
CA PRO A 458 21.65 8.93 4.81
C PRO A 458 20.54 9.28 3.79
N SER A 459 20.13 8.31 2.98
CA SER A 459 18.99 8.52 2.07
C SER A 459 17.69 8.71 2.86
N ASP A 460 16.67 9.32 2.26
CA ASP A 460 15.30 9.18 2.75
C ASP A 460 14.82 7.73 2.57
N THR A 461 13.65 7.42 3.14
CA THR A 461 13.00 6.13 2.91
C THR A 461 12.84 5.88 1.41
N VAL A 462 13.52 4.84 0.90
CA VAL A 462 13.49 4.47 -0.53
C VAL A 462 12.06 4.08 -0.90
N VAL A 463 11.54 4.76 -1.91
CA VAL A 463 10.22 4.51 -2.50
C VAL A 463 10.38 3.69 -3.78
N ASN A 464 9.31 3.51 -4.54
CA ASN A 464 9.40 2.85 -5.84
C ASN A 464 10.27 3.70 -6.79
N VAL A 465 11.55 3.38 -6.86
CA VAL A 465 12.58 4.13 -7.63
C VAL A 465 12.24 4.23 -9.11
N ARG A 466 11.55 3.26 -9.68
CA ARG A 466 11.12 3.27 -11.08
C ARG A 466 10.07 4.34 -11.36
N LYS A 467 9.15 4.61 -10.41
CA LYS A 467 8.16 5.67 -10.51
C LYS A 467 8.71 7.03 -10.11
N SER A 468 9.58 7.06 -9.12
CA SER A 468 10.13 8.29 -8.53
C SER A 468 11.40 8.77 -9.21
N MET A 469 12.09 7.91 -9.95
CA MET A 469 13.31 8.22 -10.71
C MET A 469 14.36 8.94 -9.85
N TRP A 470 14.74 8.30 -8.74
CA TRP A 470 15.77 8.83 -7.85
C TRP A 470 17.15 8.78 -8.50
N ILE A 471 17.99 9.74 -8.16
CA ILE A 471 19.32 9.96 -8.70
C ILE A 471 20.32 9.97 -7.55
N HIS A 472 21.44 9.34 -7.74
CA HIS A 472 22.58 9.37 -6.81
C HIS A 472 23.76 10.14 -7.38
#